data_688400c3e704c831bf2881c29cdaadd1
#
_entry.id   688400c3e704c831bf2881c29cdaadd1
#
_cell.length_a   1.000
_cell.length_b   1.000
_cell.length_c   1.000
_cell.angle_alpha   90.00
_cell.angle_beta   90.00
_cell.angle_gamma   90.00
#
_symmetry.space_group_name_H-M   'P 1'
#
loop_
_entity.id
_entity.type
_entity.pdbx_description
1 polymer ?
#
loop_
_entity_poly.entity_id
_entity_poly.type
_entity_poly.pdbx_seq_one_letter_code
_entity_poly.pdbx_strand_id
1 'polypeptide(L)'
;MYCCGTAYMAHFSFRNTETRKDAFILDLNEKLEQVCRLFRIEDTYLGYETIQTGNVNRTYKVNFRLSDGREKSFLVQNVNTYAFRDPVGLMDNIDKVTEHIRAKSPGKTCLHFHHTADRKTYVVDGDNFWRMTNYIPSITYDSIKDPVILRNAGRVFGEFQEQLSDFDIHSLKETIPNFHNTRQRYAHFKEAVAQDKAHRADEVREEIRFLLDHEDLACTLTDLHQAGKLPLRVTHNDTKINNVLFSPDDRSALVVIDLDTVMPGLMGHDFGDAIRFAANRCEEDCPDPS
;
A
#
# COMPACT_ATOMS: atom_id res chain seq x y z
N MET A 1 55.38 -1.10 20.05
CA MET A 1 55.85 0.28 19.72
C MET A 1 54.63 1.17 19.62
N TYR A 2 54.53 1.99 20.56
CA TYR A 2 53.87 3.25 20.85
C TYR A 2 53.55 4.13 19.63
N CYS A 3 52.35 4.73 19.59
CA CYS A 3 52.00 6.14 19.78
C CYS A 3 50.50 6.29 19.47
N CYS A 4 49.64 6.56 20.39
CA CYS A 4 49.27 7.80 21.07
C CYS A 4 48.94 8.97 20.13
N GLY A 5 47.69 9.40 20.14
CA GLY A 5 47.20 10.59 19.42
C GLY A 5 45.78 10.95 19.76
N THR A 6 45.57 11.51 20.94
CA THR A 6 44.65 12.60 21.39
C THR A 6 43.28 12.75 20.76
N ALA A 7 42.32 12.64 21.66
CA ALA A 7 40.92 13.08 21.55
C ALA A 7 40.81 14.58 21.20
N TYR A 8 39.91 14.90 20.23
CA TYR A 8 39.34 16.22 20.12
C TYR A 8 37.83 16.10 20.42
N MET A 9 37.48 16.51 21.64
CA MET A 9 36.10 16.76 22.05
C MET A 9 35.65 18.05 21.36
N ALA A 10 34.88 17.93 20.31
CA ALA A 10 34.13 19.05 19.78
C ALA A 10 32.80 19.16 20.52
N HIS A 11 32.71 20.14 21.41
CA HIS A 11 31.44 20.64 21.94
C HIS A 11 30.58 21.15 20.78
N PHE A 12 29.68 20.32 20.28
CA PHE A 12 28.56 20.81 19.47
C PHE A 12 27.46 21.28 20.40
N SER A 13 27.32 22.59 20.48
CA SER A 13 26.25 23.32 21.14
C SER A 13 24.91 22.90 20.58
N PHE A 14 24.07 22.27 21.41
CA PHE A 14 22.65 22.07 21.18
C PHE A 14 21.92 23.45 21.25
N ARG A 15 21.95 24.20 20.17
CA ARG A 15 21.00 25.32 19.95
C ARG A 15 20.68 25.33 18.44
N ASN A 16 19.53 24.78 18.07
CA ASN A 16 18.73 25.02 16.84
C ASN A 16 18.01 23.78 16.32
N THR A 17 17.44 22.94 17.20
CA THR A 17 16.57 21.84 16.76
C THR A 17 15.13 22.30 16.54
N GLU A 18 14.67 23.34 17.23
CA GLU A 18 13.30 23.86 17.09
C GLU A 18 13.13 24.64 15.79
N THR A 19 14.05 25.56 15.45
CA THR A 19 13.99 26.35 14.21
C THR A 19 14.07 25.52 12.92
N ARG A 20 14.74 24.35 12.93
CA ARG A 20 14.74 23.43 11.77
C ARG A 20 13.46 22.63 11.62
N LYS A 21 12.82 22.26 12.73
CA LYS A 21 11.52 21.59 12.70
C LYS A 21 10.43 22.53 12.20
N ASP A 22 10.41 23.76 12.70
CA ASP A 22 9.42 24.77 12.30
C ASP A 22 9.58 25.19 10.83
N ALA A 23 10.80 25.36 10.34
CA ALA A 23 11.07 25.66 8.94
C ALA A 23 10.68 24.49 8.01
N PHE A 24 10.89 23.23 8.43
CA PHE A 24 10.47 22.05 7.67
C PHE A 24 8.94 21.89 7.66
N ILE A 25 8.27 22.17 8.78
CA ILE A 25 6.81 22.13 8.89
C ILE A 25 6.16 23.23 8.03
N LEU A 26 6.70 24.43 8.03
CA LEU A 26 6.22 25.53 7.18
C LEU A 26 6.39 25.21 5.69
N ASP A 27 7.52 24.66 5.29
CA ASP A 27 7.77 24.21 3.91
C ASP A 27 6.80 23.08 3.50
N LEU A 28 6.57 22.08 4.35
CA LEU A 28 5.62 20.99 4.06
C LEU A 28 4.18 21.51 3.99
N ASN A 29 3.78 22.44 4.84
CA ASN A 29 2.44 23.01 4.84
C ASN A 29 2.18 23.78 3.52
N GLU A 30 3.10 24.63 3.11
CA GLU A 30 3.04 25.34 1.82
C GLU A 30 3.08 24.36 0.64
N LYS A 31 3.91 23.32 0.73
CA LYS A 31 4.02 22.29 -0.30
C LYS A 31 2.70 21.53 -0.50
N LEU A 32 2.03 21.11 0.57
CA LEU A 32 0.76 20.42 0.49
C LEU A 32 -0.34 21.29 -0.12
N GLU A 33 -0.39 22.58 0.25
CA GLU A 33 -1.32 23.51 -0.39
C GLU A 33 -1.04 23.63 -1.89
N GLN A 34 0.23 23.84 -2.29
CA GLN A 34 0.62 23.94 -3.71
C GLN A 34 0.24 22.67 -4.49
N VAL A 35 0.51 21.47 -3.93
CA VAL A 35 0.13 20.20 -4.54
C VAL A 35 -1.40 20.12 -4.75
N CYS A 36 -2.19 20.49 -3.75
CA CYS A 36 -3.65 20.51 -3.88
C CYS A 36 -4.14 21.48 -4.95
N ARG A 37 -3.49 22.66 -5.09
CA ARG A 37 -3.79 23.61 -6.18
C ARG A 37 -3.57 23.01 -7.56
N LEU A 38 -2.51 22.21 -7.74
CA LEU A 38 -2.25 21.50 -9.00
C LEU A 38 -3.34 20.46 -9.31
N PHE A 39 -4.00 19.89 -8.30
CA PHE A 39 -5.19 19.05 -8.45
C PHE A 39 -6.50 19.86 -8.53
N ARG A 40 -6.42 21.18 -8.76
CA ARG A 40 -7.56 22.08 -9.00
C ARG A 40 -8.46 22.28 -7.78
N ILE A 41 -7.91 22.17 -6.58
CA ILE A 41 -8.61 22.54 -5.34
C ILE A 41 -8.35 24.03 -5.09
N GLU A 42 -9.39 24.86 -5.24
CA GLU A 42 -9.30 26.32 -5.12
C GLU A 42 -9.85 26.85 -3.79
N ASP A 43 -10.42 25.96 -2.98
CA ASP A 43 -11.01 26.27 -1.68
C ASP A 43 -9.96 26.78 -0.67
N THR A 44 -10.41 27.36 0.45
CA THR A 44 -9.52 27.89 1.49
C THR A 44 -8.80 26.77 2.23
N TYR A 45 -7.49 26.72 2.14
CA TYR A 45 -6.65 25.77 2.85
C TYR A 45 -6.69 26.04 4.37
N LEU A 46 -6.86 24.99 5.19
CA LEU A 46 -6.93 25.07 6.65
C LEU A 46 -5.74 24.41 7.36
N GLY A 47 -4.97 23.58 6.65
CA GLY A 47 -3.87 22.83 7.24
C GLY A 47 -3.96 21.33 6.97
N TYR A 48 -3.09 20.58 7.63
CA TYR A 48 -3.00 19.13 7.45
C TYR A 48 -2.78 18.38 8.76
N GLU A 49 -3.07 17.09 8.71
CA GLU A 49 -2.77 16.09 9.74
C GLU A 49 -1.95 14.97 9.09
N THR A 50 -0.87 14.53 9.75
CA THR A 50 -0.12 13.35 9.26
C THR A 50 -0.83 12.08 9.66
N ILE A 51 -1.08 11.19 8.71
CA ILE A 51 -1.60 9.85 8.98
C ILE A 51 -0.42 8.90 9.09
N GLN A 52 -0.25 8.30 10.27
CA GLN A 52 0.87 7.41 10.57
C GLN A 52 0.60 5.93 10.24
N THR A 53 -0.58 5.60 9.76
CA THR A 53 -0.93 4.25 9.32
C THR A 53 -0.42 4.03 7.90
N GLY A 54 0.36 2.97 7.70
CA GLY A 54 1.01 2.62 6.43
C GLY A 54 2.51 2.90 6.45
N ASN A 55 3.29 1.90 6.00
CA ASN A 55 4.76 1.90 6.16
C ASN A 55 5.51 2.36 4.91
N VAL A 56 4.84 2.52 3.77
CA VAL A 56 5.50 2.74 2.48
C VAL A 56 5.39 4.19 2.01
N ASN A 57 4.19 4.76 1.97
CA ASN A 57 3.94 6.11 1.48
C ASN A 57 3.78 7.10 2.64
N ARG A 58 4.18 8.35 2.44
CA ARG A 58 3.85 9.42 3.40
C ARG A 58 2.45 9.94 3.11
N THR A 59 1.57 9.90 4.12
CA THR A 59 0.14 10.19 3.96
C THR A 59 -0.29 11.35 4.82
N TYR A 60 -1.05 12.27 4.22
CA TYR A 60 -1.54 13.49 4.86
C TYR A 60 -3.04 13.65 4.60
N LYS A 61 -3.80 13.94 5.67
CA LYS A 61 -5.16 14.43 5.57
C LYS A 61 -5.09 15.95 5.49
N VAL A 62 -5.52 16.51 4.37
CA VAL A 62 -5.47 17.95 4.11
C VAL A 62 -6.89 18.51 4.17
N ASN A 63 -7.08 19.59 4.94
CA ASN A 63 -8.38 20.16 5.23
C ASN A 63 -8.59 21.45 4.49
N PHE A 64 -9.78 21.65 3.91
CA PHE A 64 -10.19 22.83 3.20
C PHE A 64 -11.57 23.31 3.68
N ARG A 65 -11.79 24.64 3.61
CA ARG A 65 -13.11 25.26 3.79
C ARG A 65 -13.66 25.64 2.44
N LEU A 66 -14.81 25.06 2.11
CA LEU A 66 -15.53 25.32 0.89
C LEU A 66 -16.17 26.74 0.92
N SER A 67 -16.56 27.26 -0.24
CA SER A 67 -17.21 28.57 -0.37
C SER A 67 -18.54 28.68 0.39
N ASP A 68 -19.22 27.56 0.65
CA ASP A 68 -20.43 27.47 1.45
C ASP A 68 -20.20 27.34 2.96
N GLY A 69 -18.92 27.41 3.41
CA GLY A 69 -18.51 27.32 4.81
C GLY A 69 -18.33 25.90 5.35
N ARG A 70 -18.71 24.85 4.60
CA ARG A 70 -18.47 23.46 4.99
C ARG A 70 -16.98 23.13 4.91
N GLU A 71 -16.54 22.17 5.70
CA GLU A 71 -15.18 21.63 5.60
C GLU A 71 -15.16 20.34 4.76
N LYS A 72 -14.11 20.20 3.98
CA LYS A 72 -13.83 19.01 3.17
C LYS A 72 -12.37 18.61 3.33
N SER A 73 -12.14 17.33 3.49
CA SER A 73 -10.78 16.78 3.60
C SER A 73 -10.42 15.94 2.38
N PHE A 74 -9.14 15.96 2.05
CA PHE A 74 -8.54 15.14 1.01
C PHE A 74 -7.40 14.33 1.61
N LEU A 75 -7.13 13.18 1.01
CA LEU A 75 -5.96 12.37 1.31
C LEU A 75 -4.88 12.67 0.27
N VAL A 76 -3.76 13.22 0.70
CA VAL A 76 -2.60 13.51 -0.15
C VAL A 76 -1.48 12.56 0.24
N GLN A 77 -0.91 11.89 -0.75
CA GLN A 77 0.18 10.92 -0.52
C GLN A 77 1.40 11.27 -1.36
N ASN A 78 2.57 11.21 -0.71
CA ASN A 78 3.84 11.18 -1.41
C ASN A 78 4.25 9.71 -1.58
N VAL A 79 4.19 9.23 -2.81
CA VAL A 79 4.48 7.84 -3.17
C VAL A 79 5.97 7.59 -3.05
N ASN A 80 6.33 6.48 -2.44
CA ASN A 80 7.71 6.05 -2.31
C ASN A 80 8.22 5.45 -3.63
N THR A 81 8.87 6.27 -4.44
CA THR A 81 9.41 5.88 -5.75
C THR A 81 10.62 4.93 -5.66
N TYR A 82 11.20 4.74 -4.48
CA TYR A 82 12.20 3.71 -4.25
C TYR A 82 11.57 2.32 -4.19
N ALA A 83 10.40 2.20 -3.56
CA ALA A 83 9.62 0.97 -3.48
C ALA A 83 8.91 0.70 -4.81
N PHE A 84 8.28 1.72 -5.41
CA PHE A 84 7.53 1.64 -6.65
C PHE A 84 8.31 2.31 -7.78
N ARG A 85 9.04 1.51 -8.54
CA ARG A 85 9.98 2.01 -9.58
C ARG A 85 9.29 2.52 -10.85
N ASP A 86 8.04 2.12 -11.08
CA ASP A 86 7.18 2.67 -12.15
C ASP A 86 5.93 3.33 -11.53
N PRO A 87 6.07 4.49 -10.87
CA PRO A 87 4.93 5.15 -10.22
C PRO A 87 3.92 5.68 -11.24
N VAL A 88 4.32 5.94 -12.47
CA VAL A 88 3.42 6.35 -13.56
C VAL A 88 2.56 5.18 -14.01
N GLY A 89 3.16 4.01 -14.23
CA GLY A 89 2.42 2.79 -14.56
C GLY A 89 1.50 2.34 -13.44
N LEU A 90 1.95 2.49 -12.19
CA LEU A 90 1.13 2.24 -11.00
C LEU A 90 -0.12 3.14 -11.00
N MET A 91 0.03 4.45 -11.20
CA MET A 91 -1.11 5.36 -11.23
C MET A 91 -2.02 5.15 -12.44
N ASP A 92 -1.49 4.71 -13.58
CA ASP A 92 -2.28 4.32 -14.76
C ASP A 92 -3.18 3.10 -14.45
N ASN A 93 -2.65 2.07 -13.76
CA ASN A 93 -3.44 0.93 -13.30
C ASN A 93 -4.53 1.36 -12.32
N ILE A 94 -4.15 2.14 -11.30
CA ILE A 94 -5.08 2.61 -10.26
C ILE A 94 -6.22 3.41 -10.87
N ASP A 95 -5.92 4.35 -11.75
CA ASP A 95 -6.93 5.21 -12.38
C ASP A 95 -7.93 4.36 -13.18
N LYS A 96 -7.45 3.46 -14.04
CA LYS A 96 -8.30 2.57 -14.84
C LYS A 96 -9.21 1.69 -13.96
N VAL A 97 -8.65 1.09 -12.91
CA VAL A 97 -9.39 0.21 -12.01
C VAL A 97 -10.43 1.00 -11.21
N THR A 98 -10.06 2.14 -10.62
CA THR A 98 -10.99 2.93 -9.81
C THR A 98 -12.10 3.57 -10.64
N GLU A 99 -11.80 4.04 -11.85
CA GLU A 99 -12.81 4.58 -12.76
C GLU A 99 -13.77 3.50 -13.25
N HIS A 100 -13.29 2.28 -13.54
CA HIS A 100 -14.13 1.14 -13.90
C HIS A 100 -15.09 0.77 -12.76
N ILE A 101 -14.58 0.64 -11.52
CA ILE A 101 -15.42 0.35 -10.34
C ILE A 101 -16.46 1.45 -10.14
N ARG A 102 -16.06 2.71 -10.26
CA ARG A 102 -16.94 3.86 -10.08
C ARG A 102 -18.07 3.88 -11.11
N ALA A 103 -17.77 3.56 -12.36
CA ALA A 103 -18.77 3.49 -13.41
C ALA A 103 -19.80 2.38 -13.18
N LYS A 104 -19.40 1.24 -12.59
CA LYS A 104 -20.28 0.10 -12.28
C LYS A 104 -21.07 0.25 -10.99
N SER A 105 -20.66 1.14 -10.09
CA SER A 105 -21.20 1.25 -8.74
C SER A 105 -21.65 2.69 -8.41
N PRO A 106 -22.59 3.28 -9.18
CA PRO A 106 -23.06 4.63 -8.93
C PRO A 106 -23.70 4.71 -7.54
N GLY A 107 -23.31 5.72 -6.76
CA GLY A 107 -23.83 5.95 -5.40
C GLY A 107 -23.18 5.12 -4.29
N LYS A 108 -22.28 4.19 -4.59
CA LYS A 108 -21.46 3.52 -3.58
C LYS A 108 -20.18 4.34 -3.26
N THR A 109 -19.66 4.15 -2.06
CA THR A 109 -18.35 4.69 -1.69
C THR A 109 -17.26 4.04 -2.54
N CYS A 110 -16.54 4.83 -3.32
CA CYS A 110 -15.45 4.37 -4.18
C CYS A 110 -14.24 5.27 -4.02
N LEU A 111 -13.05 4.73 -4.22
CA LEU A 111 -11.86 5.55 -4.40
C LEU A 111 -11.97 6.36 -5.69
N HIS A 112 -11.54 7.60 -5.62
CA HIS A 112 -11.43 8.47 -6.78
C HIS A 112 -10.17 9.30 -6.65
N PHE A 113 -9.25 9.14 -7.59
CA PHE A 113 -8.03 9.93 -7.67
C PHE A 113 -8.29 11.20 -8.47
N HIS A 114 -7.93 12.34 -7.87
CA HIS A 114 -8.11 13.64 -8.50
C HIS A 114 -7.17 13.82 -9.68
N HIS A 115 -7.65 14.48 -10.74
CA HIS A 115 -6.88 14.77 -11.93
C HIS A 115 -6.40 16.22 -11.94
N THR A 116 -5.18 16.42 -12.39
CA THR A 116 -4.61 17.72 -12.72
C THR A 116 -5.24 18.32 -13.97
N ALA A 117 -4.88 19.54 -14.35
CA ALA A 117 -5.41 20.19 -15.57
C ALA A 117 -5.03 19.42 -16.85
N ASP A 118 -3.86 18.75 -16.87
CA ASP A 118 -3.39 17.90 -17.96
C ASP A 118 -3.85 16.44 -17.82
N ARG A 119 -4.87 16.18 -16.98
CA ARG A 119 -5.55 14.90 -16.76
C ARG A 119 -4.67 13.78 -16.21
N LYS A 120 -3.62 14.12 -15.48
CA LYS A 120 -2.82 13.14 -14.73
C LYS A 120 -3.38 12.98 -13.31
N THR A 121 -3.33 11.78 -12.77
CA THR A 121 -3.70 11.45 -11.38
C THR A 121 -2.55 11.66 -10.39
N TYR A 122 -1.47 12.29 -10.85
CA TYR A 122 -0.27 12.54 -10.05
C TYR A 122 0.40 13.86 -10.43
N VAL A 123 1.23 14.35 -9.51
CA VAL A 123 2.11 15.50 -9.68
C VAL A 123 3.53 15.08 -9.33
N VAL A 124 4.49 15.41 -10.20
CA VAL A 124 5.93 15.22 -9.94
C VAL A 124 6.53 16.58 -9.57
N ASP A 125 7.24 16.61 -8.46
CA ASP A 125 7.90 17.80 -7.96
C ASP A 125 9.27 17.45 -7.35
N GLY A 126 10.32 17.61 -8.14
CA GLY A 126 11.65 17.12 -7.83
C GLY A 126 11.63 15.58 -7.66
N ASP A 127 12.08 15.10 -6.50
CA ASP A 127 12.08 13.69 -6.15
C ASP A 127 10.74 13.20 -5.56
N ASN A 128 9.75 14.08 -5.44
CA ASN A 128 8.46 13.74 -4.86
C ASN A 128 7.43 13.40 -5.94
N PHE A 129 6.65 12.36 -5.67
CA PHE A 129 5.56 11.90 -6.52
C PHE A 129 4.26 11.92 -5.72
N TRP A 130 3.39 12.88 -6.02
CA TRP A 130 2.19 13.17 -5.26
C TRP A 130 0.95 12.66 -5.95
N ARG A 131 0.01 12.12 -5.16
CA ARG A 131 -1.35 11.76 -5.60
C ARG A 131 -2.37 12.21 -4.56
N MET A 132 -3.62 12.36 -4.99
CA MET A 132 -4.67 12.86 -4.11
C MET A 132 -5.99 12.13 -4.34
N THR A 133 -6.66 11.78 -3.23
CA THR A 133 -8.03 11.23 -3.22
C THR A 133 -8.93 12.00 -2.27
N ASN A 134 -10.24 11.78 -2.34
CA ASN A 134 -11.14 12.21 -1.27
C ASN A 134 -10.81 11.47 0.02
N TYR A 135 -10.83 12.19 1.15
CA TYR A 135 -10.78 11.55 2.46
C TYR A 135 -12.14 10.90 2.77
N ILE A 136 -12.11 9.64 3.16
CA ILE A 136 -13.30 8.87 3.56
C ILE A 136 -13.25 8.70 5.07
N PRO A 137 -14.17 9.32 5.85
CA PRO A 137 -14.27 9.11 7.29
C PRO A 137 -14.50 7.62 7.58
N SER A 138 -13.57 7.01 8.29
CA SER A 138 -13.54 5.55 8.45
C SER A 138 -12.63 5.13 9.60
N ILE A 139 -12.73 3.85 9.96
CA ILE A 139 -11.81 3.16 10.85
C ILE A 139 -11.15 2.00 10.09
N THR A 140 -9.95 1.62 10.50
CA THR A 140 -9.22 0.45 10.02
C THR A 140 -8.92 -0.48 11.20
N TYR A 141 -8.63 -1.73 10.90
CA TYR A 141 -8.28 -2.74 11.88
C TYR A 141 -6.94 -3.40 11.51
N ASP A 142 -6.01 -3.46 12.44
CA ASP A 142 -4.71 -4.16 12.26
C ASP A 142 -4.79 -5.64 12.66
N SER A 143 -5.74 -5.99 13.52
CA SER A 143 -6.04 -7.38 13.88
C SER A 143 -7.53 -7.54 14.15
N ILE A 144 -8.09 -8.72 13.90
CA ILE A 144 -9.52 -8.95 14.07
C ILE A 144 -9.80 -10.20 14.90
N LYS A 145 -10.64 -10.00 15.91
CA LYS A 145 -11.26 -11.08 16.71
C LYS A 145 -12.77 -11.17 16.47
N ASP A 146 -13.37 -10.17 15.84
CA ASP A 146 -14.82 -10.09 15.59
C ASP A 146 -15.18 -10.75 14.24
N PRO A 147 -15.96 -11.85 14.26
CA PRO A 147 -16.38 -12.54 13.04
C PRO A 147 -17.21 -11.67 12.08
N VAL A 148 -17.89 -10.64 12.59
CA VAL A 148 -18.68 -9.72 11.75
C VAL A 148 -17.76 -8.88 10.89
N ILE A 149 -16.67 -8.36 11.46
CA ILE A 149 -15.65 -7.58 10.73
C ILE A 149 -14.98 -8.46 9.67
N LEU A 150 -14.58 -9.70 10.03
CA LEU A 150 -14.00 -10.66 9.08
C LEU A 150 -14.93 -10.94 7.90
N ARG A 151 -16.21 -11.16 8.17
CA ARG A 151 -17.22 -11.40 7.13
C ARG A 151 -17.36 -10.17 6.22
N ASN A 152 -17.39 -8.98 6.79
CA ASN A 152 -17.50 -7.72 6.03
C ASN A 152 -16.28 -7.49 5.16
N ALA A 153 -15.07 -7.78 5.66
CA ALA A 153 -13.84 -7.72 4.88
C ALA A 153 -13.86 -8.71 3.71
N GLY A 154 -14.19 -9.97 3.97
CA GLY A 154 -14.29 -10.97 2.91
C GLY A 154 -15.32 -10.60 1.85
N ARG A 155 -16.44 -10.00 2.25
CA ARG A 155 -17.47 -9.52 1.34
C ARG A 155 -16.94 -8.41 0.43
N VAL A 156 -16.27 -7.39 0.98
CA VAL A 156 -15.79 -6.26 0.16
C VAL A 156 -14.67 -6.67 -0.78
N PHE A 157 -13.78 -7.59 -0.41
CA PHE A 157 -12.80 -8.14 -1.35
C PHE A 157 -13.48 -8.97 -2.45
N GLY A 158 -14.52 -9.76 -2.12
CA GLY A 158 -15.31 -10.45 -3.12
C GLY A 158 -16.05 -9.50 -4.08
N GLU A 159 -16.63 -8.42 -3.56
CA GLU A 159 -17.24 -7.36 -4.38
C GLU A 159 -16.20 -6.67 -5.29
N PHE A 160 -15.00 -6.41 -4.79
CA PHE A 160 -13.89 -5.87 -5.59
C PHE A 160 -13.54 -6.78 -6.78
N GLN A 161 -13.41 -8.08 -6.55
CA GLN A 161 -13.15 -9.06 -7.60
C GLN A 161 -14.31 -9.17 -8.61
N GLU A 162 -15.55 -9.12 -8.15
CA GLU A 162 -16.74 -9.17 -9.02
C GLU A 162 -16.84 -7.91 -9.90
N GLN A 163 -16.62 -6.73 -9.33
CA GLN A 163 -16.65 -5.46 -10.06
C GLN A 163 -15.63 -5.42 -11.20
N LEU A 164 -14.51 -6.15 -11.06
CA LEU A 164 -13.43 -6.24 -12.03
C LEU A 164 -13.47 -7.50 -12.90
N SER A 165 -14.54 -8.30 -12.81
CA SER A 165 -14.65 -9.58 -13.52
C SER A 165 -14.65 -9.46 -15.04
N ASP A 166 -15.13 -8.35 -15.57
CA ASP A 166 -15.17 -8.01 -17.01
C ASP A 166 -14.13 -6.96 -17.41
N PHE A 167 -13.20 -6.63 -16.52
CA PHE A 167 -12.16 -5.66 -16.81
C PHE A 167 -11.16 -6.21 -17.82
N ASP A 168 -10.75 -5.38 -18.79
CA ASP A 168 -9.70 -5.75 -19.76
C ASP A 168 -8.33 -5.79 -19.09
N ILE A 169 -7.91 -6.98 -18.70
CA ILE A 169 -6.65 -7.23 -18.02
C ILE A 169 -5.42 -6.80 -18.81
N HIS A 170 -5.51 -6.81 -20.17
CA HIS A 170 -4.41 -6.43 -21.05
C HIS A 170 -4.13 -4.93 -21.04
N SER A 171 -5.04 -4.13 -20.52
CA SER A 171 -4.84 -2.70 -20.33
C SER A 171 -3.98 -2.36 -19.12
N LEU A 172 -3.74 -3.30 -18.20
CA LEU A 172 -2.90 -3.11 -17.01
C LEU A 172 -1.44 -3.48 -17.29
N LYS A 173 -0.56 -2.88 -16.49
CA LYS A 173 0.88 -3.14 -16.47
C LYS A 173 1.24 -3.98 -15.27
N GLU A 174 2.21 -4.88 -15.41
CA GLU A 174 2.89 -5.52 -14.30
C GLU A 174 3.90 -4.52 -13.71
N THR A 175 3.49 -3.77 -12.69
CA THR A 175 4.30 -2.68 -12.10
C THR A 175 5.38 -3.17 -11.14
N ILE A 176 5.22 -4.38 -10.61
CA ILE A 176 6.20 -5.08 -9.79
C ILE A 176 6.46 -6.45 -10.42
N PRO A 177 7.50 -6.58 -11.27
CA PRO A 177 7.78 -7.81 -11.97
C PRO A 177 7.97 -9.01 -11.05
N ASN A 178 7.34 -10.13 -11.38
CA ASN A 178 7.42 -11.39 -10.63
C ASN A 178 6.94 -11.30 -9.16
N PHE A 179 6.03 -10.38 -8.83
CA PHE A 179 5.62 -10.12 -7.46
C PHE A 179 5.14 -11.39 -6.73
N HIS A 180 4.33 -12.21 -7.38
CA HIS A 180 3.85 -13.50 -6.84
C HIS A 180 4.35 -14.71 -7.66
N ASN A 181 5.49 -14.60 -8.33
CA ASN A 181 6.09 -15.75 -9.03
C ASN A 181 6.72 -16.72 -8.02
N THR A 182 5.92 -17.65 -7.54
CA THR A 182 6.31 -18.60 -6.47
C THR A 182 7.51 -19.47 -6.89
N ARG A 183 7.57 -19.94 -8.15
CA ARG A 183 8.73 -20.70 -8.65
C ARG A 183 10.04 -19.92 -8.56
N GLN A 184 10.00 -18.65 -8.95
CA GLN A 184 11.20 -17.80 -8.85
C GLN A 184 11.57 -17.50 -7.38
N ARG A 185 10.58 -17.30 -6.50
CA ARG A 185 10.83 -17.14 -5.06
C ARG A 185 11.51 -18.38 -4.47
N TYR A 186 11.08 -19.58 -4.83
CA TYR A 186 11.73 -20.83 -4.41
C TYR A 186 13.16 -20.95 -4.97
N ALA A 187 13.42 -20.55 -6.21
CA ALA A 187 14.78 -20.51 -6.75
C ALA A 187 15.69 -19.61 -5.93
N HIS A 188 15.24 -18.36 -5.63
CA HIS A 188 16.00 -17.44 -4.78
C HIS A 188 16.15 -17.95 -3.34
N PHE A 189 15.11 -18.58 -2.79
CA PHE A 189 15.16 -19.20 -1.46
C PHE A 189 16.23 -20.29 -1.38
N LYS A 190 16.24 -21.24 -2.33
CA LYS A 190 17.26 -22.29 -2.40
C LYS A 190 18.67 -21.74 -2.53
N GLU A 191 18.84 -20.70 -3.35
CA GLU A 191 20.14 -20.01 -3.48
C GLU A 191 20.57 -19.34 -2.17
N ALA A 192 19.64 -18.65 -1.48
CA ALA A 192 19.94 -18.02 -0.18
C ALA A 192 20.32 -19.04 0.88
N VAL A 193 19.62 -20.17 0.95
CA VAL A 193 19.94 -21.29 1.86
C VAL A 193 21.33 -21.86 1.53
N ALA A 194 21.65 -22.10 0.26
CA ALA A 194 22.93 -22.65 -0.16
C ALA A 194 24.11 -21.71 0.12
N GLN A 195 23.88 -20.38 0.01
CA GLN A 195 24.91 -19.38 0.29
C GLN A 195 25.11 -19.11 1.78
N ASP A 196 24.07 -19.25 2.58
CA ASP A 196 24.03 -19.00 4.04
C ASP A 196 24.92 -17.84 4.51
N LYS A 197 24.81 -16.68 3.85
CA LYS A 197 25.69 -15.52 4.06
C LYS A 197 25.72 -15.00 5.49
N ALA A 198 24.63 -15.18 6.23
CA ALA A 198 24.50 -14.76 7.62
C ALA A 198 24.83 -15.88 8.62
N HIS A 199 25.14 -17.09 8.15
CA HIS A 199 25.39 -18.29 8.96
C HIS A 199 24.26 -18.62 9.95
N ARG A 200 22.99 -18.45 9.51
CA ARG A 200 21.79 -18.64 10.31
C ARG A 200 20.89 -19.77 9.82
N ALA A 201 21.25 -20.43 8.71
CA ALA A 201 20.41 -21.49 8.14
C ALA A 201 20.19 -22.66 9.10
N ASP A 202 21.19 -22.94 9.95
CA ASP A 202 21.07 -24.01 10.95
C ASP A 202 20.04 -23.71 12.05
N GLU A 203 19.80 -22.43 12.36
CA GLU A 203 18.83 -22.00 13.37
C GLU A 203 17.37 -22.23 12.93
N VAL A 204 17.12 -22.28 11.62
CA VAL A 204 15.80 -22.40 10.99
C VAL A 204 15.71 -23.62 10.05
N ARG A 205 16.43 -24.70 10.39
CA ARG A 205 16.54 -25.89 9.55
C ARG A 205 15.22 -26.61 9.33
N GLU A 206 14.35 -26.62 10.34
CA GLU A 206 13.05 -27.27 10.26
C GLU A 206 12.10 -26.51 9.32
N GLU A 207 12.10 -25.16 9.40
CA GLU A 207 11.34 -24.31 8.53
C GLU A 207 11.83 -24.39 7.07
N ILE A 208 13.15 -24.41 6.87
CA ILE A 208 13.75 -24.62 5.55
C ILE A 208 13.26 -25.95 4.96
N ARG A 209 13.34 -27.02 5.73
CA ARG A 209 12.91 -28.36 5.28
C ARG A 209 11.42 -28.38 4.97
N PHE A 210 10.60 -27.80 5.85
CA PHE A 210 9.15 -27.70 5.63
C PHE A 210 8.84 -26.99 4.30
N LEU A 211 9.46 -25.85 4.03
CA LEU A 211 9.26 -25.11 2.78
C LEU A 211 9.69 -25.93 1.56
N LEU A 212 10.85 -26.60 1.61
CA LEU A 212 11.34 -27.42 0.50
C LEU A 212 10.41 -28.63 0.22
N ASP A 213 9.90 -29.27 1.27
CA ASP A 213 9.00 -30.42 1.15
C ASP A 213 7.62 -30.02 0.57
N HIS A 214 7.24 -28.71 0.64
CA HIS A 214 5.97 -28.18 0.16
C HIS A 214 6.08 -27.33 -1.13
N GLU A 215 7.23 -27.34 -1.80
CA GLU A 215 7.46 -26.52 -3.00
C GLU A 215 6.42 -26.74 -4.09
N ASP A 216 6.12 -27.99 -4.43
CA ASP A 216 5.16 -28.30 -5.51
C ASP A 216 3.74 -27.86 -5.16
N LEU A 217 3.34 -28.00 -3.89
CA LEU A 217 2.06 -27.52 -3.41
C LEU A 217 1.99 -25.97 -3.51
N ALA A 218 3.01 -25.30 -3.02
CA ALA A 218 3.08 -23.83 -3.04
C ALA A 218 3.10 -23.26 -4.46
N CYS A 219 3.70 -23.95 -5.41
CA CYS A 219 3.80 -23.52 -6.81
C CYS A 219 2.58 -23.91 -7.68
N THR A 220 1.60 -24.62 -7.14
CA THR A 220 0.45 -25.16 -7.90
C THR A 220 -0.25 -24.09 -8.75
N LEU A 221 -0.55 -22.91 -8.19
CA LEU A 221 -1.23 -21.83 -8.93
C LEU A 221 -0.39 -21.31 -10.09
N THR A 222 0.90 -21.08 -9.85
CA THR A 222 1.85 -20.62 -10.87
C THR A 222 1.96 -21.63 -12.02
N ASP A 223 2.06 -22.93 -11.68
CA ASP A 223 2.18 -24.02 -12.66
C ASP A 223 0.90 -24.19 -13.48
N LEU A 224 -0.26 -24.09 -12.84
CA LEU A 224 -1.55 -24.13 -13.54
C LEU A 224 -1.72 -22.95 -14.49
N HIS A 225 -1.24 -21.77 -14.11
CA HIS A 225 -1.23 -20.61 -14.99
C HIS A 225 -0.30 -20.83 -16.19
N GLN A 226 0.92 -21.28 -15.96
CA GLN A 226 1.88 -21.57 -17.04
C GLN A 226 1.36 -22.67 -17.99
N ALA A 227 0.58 -23.61 -17.49
CA ALA A 227 -0.10 -24.64 -18.28
C ALA A 227 -1.36 -24.11 -19.00
N GLY A 228 -1.68 -22.82 -18.92
CA GLY A 228 -2.86 -22.20 -19.52
C GLY A 228 -4.19 -22.59 -18.89
N LYS A 229 -4.18 -23.18 -17.68
CA LYS A 229 -5.38 -23.64 -16.97
C LYS A 229 -5.99 -22.61 -16.03
N LEU A 230 -5.22 -21.59 -15.62
CA LEU A 230 -5.69 -20.47 -14.81
C LEU A 230 -5.45 -19.15 -15.54
N PRO A 231 -6.51 -18.37 -15.81
CA PRO A 231 -6.37 -17.04 -16.39
C PRO A 231 -5.86 -16.03 -15.36
N LEU A 232 -5.17 -15.00 -15.84
CA LEU A 232 -4.94 -13.81 -15.04
C LEU A 232 -6.24 -13.01 -14.87
N ARG A 233 -6.33 -12.33 -13.73
CA ARG A 233 -7.40 -11.38 -13.38
C ARG A 233 -6.77 -10.11 -12.83
N VAL A 234 -7.57 -9.07 -12.63
CA VAL A 234 -7.15 -7.94 -11.79
C VAL A 234 -7.08 -8.45 -10.36
N THR A 235 -5.91 -8.34 -9.74
CA THR A 235 -5.69 -8.72 -8.34
C THR A 235 -5.23 -7.52 -7.53
N HIS A 236 -5.60 -7.50 -6.27
CA HIS A 236 -5.14 -6.49 -5.32
C HIS A 236 -3.68 -6.74 -4.90
N ASN A 237 -3.33 -8.01 -4.69
CA ASN A 237 -2.01 -8.53 -4.30
C ASN A 237 -1.52 -8.14 -2.90
N ASP A 238 -2.34 -7.44 -2.11
CA ASP A 238 -2.09 -7.15 -0.68
C ASP A 238 -3.45 -7.06 0.06
N THR A 239 -4.13 -8.21 0.19
CA THR A 239 -5.50 -8.30 0.72
C THR A 239 -5.56 -8.35 2.24
N LYS A 240 -4.72 -7.55 2.88
CA LYS A 240 -4.74 -7.35 4.33
C LYS A 240 -6.00 -6.61 4.76
N ILE A 241 -6.44 -6.87 5.98
CA ILE A 241 -7.65 -6.23 6.49
C ILE A 241 -7.52 -4.74 6.75
N ASN A 242 -6.31 -4.27 7.07
CA ASN A 242 -6.04 -2.84 7.20
C ASN A 242 -6.11 -2.09 5.85
N ASN A 243 -6.20 -2.81 4.73
CA ASN A 243 -6.53 -2.29 3.40
C ASN A 243 -8.04 -2.26 3.12
N VAL A 244 -8.87 -2.33 4.17
CA VAL A 244 -10.32 -2.10 4.10
C VAL A 244 -10.69 -0.95 5.02
N LEU A 245 -11.44 0.02 4.48
CA LEU A 245 -12.07 1.07 5.29
C LEU A 245 -13.44 0.58 5.78
N PHE A 246 -13.70 0.80 7.07
CA PHE A 246 -14.97 0.46 7.70
C PHE A 246 -15.69 1.70 8.19
N SER A 247 -17.00 1.66 8.16
CA SER A 247 -17.87 2.69 8.75
C SER A 247 -17.64 2.75 10.26
N PRO A 248 -17.42 3.94 10.84
CA PRO A 248 -17.36 4.10 12.29
C PRO A 248 -18.69 3.83 12.99
N ASP A 249 -19.81 3.93 12.27
CA ASP A 249 -21.17 3.85 12.84
C ASP A 249 -21.63 2.40 13.02
N ASP A 250 -21.50 1.56 11.97
CA ASP A 250 -22.06 0.21 11.93
C ASP A 250 -21.06 -0.88 11.59
N ARG A 251 -19.77 -0.50 11.45
CA ARG A 251 -18.66 -1.40 11.08
C ARG A 251 -18.86 -2.15 9.74
N SER A 252 -19.73 -1.65 8.87
CA SER A 252 -19.82 -2.15 7.51
C SER A 252 -18.53 -1.81 6.75
N ALA A 253 -18.07 -2.72 5.88
CA ALA A 253 -16.96 -2.42 4.99
C ALA A 253 -17.42 -1.44 3.91
N LEU A 254 -16.64 -0.36 3.72
CA LEU A 254 -16.95 0.72 2.79
C LEU A 254 -16.27 0.52 1.45
N VAL A 255 -14.95 0.30 1.47
CA VAL A 255 -14.13 0.24 0.25
C VAL A 255 -12.77 -0.40 0.56
N VAL A 256 -12.21 -1.09 -0.45
CA VAL A 256 -10.83 -1.56 -0.46
C VAL A 256 -9.91 -0.41 -0.85
N ILE A 257 -8.79 -0.26 -0.15
CA ILE A 257 -7.78 0.79 -0.34
C ILE A 257 -6.40 0.18 -0.58
N ASP A 258 -5.39 1.05 -0.75
CA ASP A 258 -3.98 0.67 -0.99
C ASP A 258 -3.79 -0.19 -2.27
N LEU A 259 -4.21 0.39 -3.39
CA LEU A 259 -4.17 -0.25 -4.70
C LEU A 259 -2.77 -0.20 -5.36
N ASP A 260 -1.70 0.02 -4.60
CA ASP A 260 -0.33 0.19 -5.11
C ASP A 260 0.23 -1.07 -5.75
N THR A 261 -0.34 -2.22 -5.42
CA THR A 261 0.00 -3.52 -5.96
C THR A 261 -1.02 -4.05 -6.96
N VAL A 262 -2.02 -3.21 -7.36
CA VAL A 262 -3.05 -3.65 -8.31
C VAL A 262 -2.45 -3.85 -9.70
N MET A 263 -2.51 -5.10 -10.19
CA MET A 263 -1.95 -5.50 -11.49
C MET A 263 -2.51 -6.87 -11.91
N PRO A 264 -2.18 -7.38 -13.10
CA PRO A 264 -2.53 -8.75 -13.48
C PRO A 264 -1.96 -9.78 -12.51
N GLY A 265 -2.80 -10.68 -12.02
CA GLY A 265 -2.40 -11.74 -11.09
C GLY A 265 -3.36 -12.93 -11.04
N LEU A 266 -3.13 -13.81 -10.10
CA LEU A 266 -3.96 -14.99 -9.85
C LEU A 266 -4.85 -14.77 -8.63
N MET A 267 -6.17 -14.87 -8.80
CA MET A 267 -7.14 -14.66 -7.71
C MET A 267 -6.87 -15.51 -6.47
N GLY A 268 -6.26 -16.69 -6.65
CA GLY A 268 -5.88 -17.54 -5.53
C GLY A 268 -4.83 -16.92 -4.61
N HIS A 269 -4.00 -15.99 -5.10
CA HIS A 269 -3.05 -15.25 -4.27
C HIS A 269 -3.77 -14.25 -3.36
N ASP A 270 -4.73 -13.48 -3.89
CA ASP A 270 -5.56 -12.58 -3.08
C ASP A 270 -6.32 -13.35 -2.00
N PHE A 271 -6.93 -14.48 -2.38
CA PHE A 271 -7.65 -15.31 -1.42
C PHE A 271 -6.72 -15.86 -0.33
N GLY A 272 -5.56 -16.40 -0.70
CA GLY A 272 -4.57 -16.94 0.24
C GLY A 272 -4.04 -15.90 1.20
N ASP A 273 -3.74 -14.69 0.71
CA ASP A 273 -3.24 -13.59 1.53
C ASP A 273 -4.31 -13.08 2.51
N ALA A 274 -5.57 -12.95 2.06
CA ALA A 274 -6.69 -12.59 2.94
C ALA A 274 -6.89 -13.61 4.07
N ILE A 275 -6.79 -14.93 3.77
CA ILE A 275 -6.90 -15.97 4.79
C ILE A 275 -5.69 -15.98 5.73
N ARG A 276 -4.48 -15.82 5.20
CA ARG A 276 -3.25 -15.74 5.99
C ARG A 276 -3.35 -14.63 7.04
N PHE A 277 -3.79 -13.46 6.63
CA PHE A 277 -3.96 -12.33 7.54
C PHE A 277 -5.11 -12.55 8.53
N ALA A 278 -6.26 -13.02 8.06
CA ALA A 278 -7.44 -13.25 8.88
C ALA A 278 -7.25 -14.37 9.92
N ALA A 279 -6.44 -15.38 9.62
CA ALA A 279 -6.14 -16.49 10.50
C ALA A 279 -5.06 -16.15 11.54
N ASN A 280 -4.29 -15.10 11.32
CA ASN A 280 -3.26 -14.67 12.26
C ASN A 280 -3.90 -14.00 13.48
N ARG A 281 -3.59 -14.51 14.68
CA ARG A 281 -4.08 -13.94 15.96
C ARG A 281 -3.16 -12.92 16.56
N CYS A 282 -1.94 -12.82 16.04
CA CYS A 282 -0.88 -11.95 16.52
C CYS A 282 -0.63 -10.83 15.50
N GLU A 283 0.14 -9.84 15.90
CA GLU A 283 0.74 -8.90 14.95
C GLU A 283 1.68 -9.64 13.99
N GLU A 284 1.88 -9.11 12.78
CA GLU A 284 2.67 -9.76 11.73
C GLU A 284 4.11 -10.07 12.16
N ASP A 285 4.69 -9.21 13.02
CA ASP A 285 6.05 -9.32 13.56
C ASP A 285 6.10 -9.91 14.98
N CYS A 286 5.06 -10.59 15.44
CA CYS A 286 5.02 -11.17 16.77
C CYS A 286 6.05 -12.30 16.91
N PRO A 287 7.01 -12.19 17.86
CA PRO A 287 8.05 -13.21 18.03
C PRO A 287 7.54 -14.51 18.67
N ASP A 288 6.36 -14.49 19.26
CA ASP A 288 5.72 -15.65 19.90
C ASP A 288 4.31 -15.86 19.31
N PRO A 289 4.18 -16.73 18.29
CA PRO A 289 2.91 -17.00 17.61
C PRO A 289 1.99 -17.99 18.35
N SER A 290 2.32 -18.42 19.57
CA SER A 290 1.57 -19.43 20.36
C SER A 290 0.15 -19.02 20.81
#